data_e99dd8e8e5f72ecf6e8d1a5aa15e61de
#
_entry.id   e99dd8e8e5f72ecf6e8d1a5aa15e61de
#
_cell.length_a   1.000
_cell.length_b   1.000
_cell.length_c   1.000
_cell.angle_alpha   90.00
_cell.angle_beta   90.00
_cell.angle_gamma   90.00
#
_symmetry.space_group_name_H-M   'P 1'
#
loop_
_entity.id
_entity.type
_entity.pdbx_description
1 polymer ?
#
loop_
_entity_poly.entity_id
_entity_poly.type
_entity_poly.pdbx_seq_one_letter_code
_entity_poly.pdbx_strand_id
1 'polypeptide(L)'
;MSRLHLHILGSGSKGNCALVEGPQGLIMIDNGLSRRETLKRMAELGLSADDVASLVITHEHGDHIKGLDVWCKHWHGPLFASRDTLSCKENLAHLPVEEFDPGDTLPIAGIHVQTYSTSHDVINPVGYRFNALDDSIGFATDTGELSSKAIGILKDCRVLALESNHDVTMLREGAYPRFL
;
A
#
# COMPACT_ATOMS: atom_id res chain seq x y z
N MET A 1 -1.96 -23.13 11.23
CA MET A 1 -1.18 -22.11 10.49
C MET A 1 -2.11 -20.93 10.26
N SER A 2 -1.75 -19.73 10.69
CA SER A 2 -2.60 -18.53 10.51
C SER A 2 -2.58 -18.11 9.05
N ARG A 3 -3.76 -17.96 8.45
CA ARG A 3 -3.91 -17.35 7.13
C ARG A 3 -3.60 -15.87 7.20
N LEU A 4 -3.16 -15.29 6.10
CA LEU A 4 -3.09 -13.83 5.95
C LEU A 4 -4.51 -13.27 5.88
N HIS A 5 -4.75 -12.13 6.53
CA HIS A 5 -6.00 -11.39 6.44
C HIS A 5 -5.74 -9.99 5.89
N LEU A 6 -6.62 -9.54 4.99
CA LEU A 6 -6.59 -8.17 4.44
C LEU A 6 -7.75 -7.38 5.01
N HIS A 7 -7.44 -6.26 5.63
CA HIS A 7 -8.40 -5.31 6.16
C HIS A 7 -8.29 -3.99 5.40
N ILE A 8 -9.35 -3.56 4.73
CA ILE A 8 -9.40 -2.26 4.04
C ILE A 8 -9.97 -1.21 5.00
N LEU A 9 -9.13 -0.33 5.50
CA LEU A 9 -9.55 0.76 6.37
C LEU A 9 -10.12 1.93 5.58
N GLY A 10 -9.64 2.16 4.37
CA GLY A 10 -10.14 3.21 3.48
C GLY A 10 -9.73 2.95 2.06
N SER A 11 -10.58 3.33 1.11
CA SER A 11 -10.36 3.22 -0.33
C SER A 11 -10.98 4.42 -1.04
N GLY A 12 -10.20 5.09 -1.90
CA GLY A 12 -10.61 6.21 -2.73
C GLY A 12 -10.00 7.55 -2.32
N SER A 13 -10.31 8.61 -3.06
CA SER A 13 -9.69 9.95 -3.01
C SER A 13 -9.74 10.67 -1.65
N LYS A 14 -10.51 10.16 -0.69
CA LYS A 14 -10.54 10.71 0.68
C LYS A 14 -9.45 10.12 1.59
N GLY A 15 -8.86 9.02 1.21
CA GLY A 15 -7.72 8.39 1.89
C GLY A 15 -7.74 6.88 1.76
N ASN A 16 -6.58 6.36 1.35
CA ASN A 16 -6.31 4.94 1.18
C ASN A 16 -5.48 4.44 2.37
N CYS A 17 -5.88 3.33 2.93
CA CYS A 17 -5.16 2.64 4.00
C CYS A 17 -5.68 1.22 4.11
N ALA A 18 -4.79 0.26 4.14
CA ALA A 18 -5.12 -1.15 4.36
C ALA A 18 -4.13 -1.79 5.34
N LEU A 19 -4.49 -2.96 5.86
CA LEU A 19 -3.64 -3.75 6.75
C LEU A 19 -3.60 -5.19 6.24
N VAL A 20 -2.40 -5.77 6.20
CA VAL A 20 -2.21 -7.22 6.06
C VAL A 20 -1.82 -7.76 7.41
N GLU A 21 -2.67 -8.61 7.97
CA GLU A 21 -2.40 -9.33 9.21
C GLU A 21 -1.66 -10.62 8.90
N GLY A 22 -0.53 -10.82 9.55
CA GLY A 22 0.36 -11.95 9.37
C GLY A 22 0.92 -12.48 10.68
N PRO A 23 1.91 -13.41 10.60
CA PRO A 23 2.40 -14.15 11.77
C PRO A 23 3.04 -13.28 12.85
N GLN A 24 3.57 -12.11 12.52
CA GLN A 24 4.32 -11.25 13.44
C GLN A 24 3.72 -9.83 13.53
N GLY A 25 2.41 -9.69 13.31
CA GLY A 25 1.69 -8.45 13.43
C GLY A 25 1.10 -7.94 12.11
N LEU A 26 0.80 -6.66 12.08
CA LEU A 26 0.15 -5.99 10.96
C LEU A 26 1.18 -5.27 10.08
N ILE A 27 1.06 -5.42 8.78
CA ILE A 27 1.73 -4.55 7.81
C ILE A 27 0.70 -3.54 7.31
N MET A 28 0.90 -2.25 7.59
CA MET A 28 0.06 -1.19 7.06
C MET A 28 0.49 -0.86 5.64
N ILE A 29 -0.47 -0.77 4.72
CA ILE A 29 -0.28 -0.34 3.33
C ILE A 29 -0.89 1.05 3.21
N ASP A 30 -0.05 2.03 2.95
CA ASP A 30 -0.40 3.45 2.89
C ASP A 30 -0.99 4.01 4.20
N ASN A 31 -0.96 5.32 4.34
CA ASN A 31 -1.57 6.04 5.44
C ASN A 31 -2.21 7.34 4.95
N GLY A 32 -3.22 7.21 4.10
CA GLY A 32 -3.97 8.32 3.52
C GLY A 32 -5.08 8.84 4.42
N LEU A 33 -5.37 8.21 5.55
CA LEU A 33 -6.35 8.65 6.54
C LEU A 33 -5.68 9.49 7.63
N SER A 34 -6.45 10.33 8.35
CA SER A 34 -5.93 10.95 9.57
C SER A 34 -5.68 9.87 10.64
N ARG A 35 -4.67 10.09 11.51
CA ARG A 35 -4.37 9.14 12.60
C ARG A 35 -5.61 8.80 13.43
N ARG A 36 -6.45 9.78 13.75
CA ARG A 36 -7.70 9.56 14.49
C ARG A 36 -8.65 8.61 13.76
N GLU A 37 -8.79 8.79 12.45
CA GLU A 37 -9.68 7.95 11.64
C GLU A 37 -9.10 6.55 11.46
N THR A 38 -7.79 6.42 11.26
CA THR A 38 -7.10 5.13 11.21
C THR A 38 -7.33 4.34 12.49
N LEU A 39 -7.03 4.94 13.66
CA LEU A 39 -7.23 4.29 14.96
C LEU A 39 -8.67 3.88 15.23
N LYS A 40 -9.64 4.73 14.84
CA LYS A 40 -11.05 4.42 14.98
C LYS A 40 -11.42 3.17 14.17
N ARG A 41 -11.03 3.11 12.89
CA ARG A 41 -11.35 1.97 12.01
C ARG A 41 -10.63 0.69 12.42
N MET A 42 -9.39 0.79 12.90
CA MET A 42 -8.69 -0.34 13.50
C MET A 42 -9.44 -0.89 14.72
N ALA A 43 -9.86 -0.01 15.63
CA ALA A 43 -10.61 -0.41 16.83
C ALA A 43 -11.97 -1.07 16.50
N GLU A 44 -12.67 -0.62 15.45
CA GLU A 44 -13.90 -1.24 14.95
C GLU A 44 -13.69 -2.69 14.46
N LEU A 45 -12.45 -3.03 14.06
CA LEU A 45 -12.03 -4.37 13.66
C LEU A 45 -11.38 -5.17 14.81
N GLY A 46 -11.26 -4.58 16.01
CA GLY A 46 -10.57 -5.20 17.14
C GLY A 46 -9.04 -5.19 17.02
N LEU A 47 -8.48 -4.34 16.14
CA LEU A 47 -7.04 -4.22 15.89
C LEU A 47 -6.45 -3.02 16.65
N SER A 48 -5.20 -3.15 17.08
CA SER A 48 -4.45 -2.09 17.77
C SER A 48 -3.34 -1.50 16.90
N ALA A 49 -3.07 -0.21 17.08
CA ALA A 49 -1.89 0.43 16.48
C ALA A 49 -0.58 -0.17 16.98
N ASP A 50 -0.57 -0.73 18.20
CA ASP A 50 0.61 -1.38 18.78
C ASP A 50 0.97 -2.69 18.07
N ASP A 51 0.02 -3.28 17.31
CA ASP A 51 0.23 -4.48 16.50
C ASP A 51 0.82 -4.15 15.12
N VAL A 52 0.93 -2.87 14.75
CA VAL A 52 1.51 -2.46 13.46
C VAL A 52 3.02 -2.64 13.50
N ALA A 53 3.49 -3.74 12.92
CA ALA A 53 4.90 -4.12 12.89
C ALA A 53 5.70 -3.33 11.83
N SER A 54 5.04 -2.91 10.73
CA SER A 54 5.68 -2.14 9.66
C SER A 54 4.66 -1.41 8.80
N LEU A 55 5.16 -0.44 8.01
CA LEU A 55 4.38 0.33 7.06
C LEU A 55 5.06 0.31 5.69
N VAL A 56 4.30 0.06 4.63
CA VAL A 56 4.76 0.08 3.24
C VAL A 56 3.95 1.09 2.43
N ILE A 57 4.60 1.85 1.55
CA ILE A 57 3.97 2.90 0.74
C ILE A 57 3.92 2.47 -0.71
N THR A 58 2.76 2.57 -1.34
CA THR A 58 2.57 2.30 -2.77
C THR A 58 3.13 3.43 -3.63
N HIS A 59 2.80 4.67 -3.29
CA HIS A 59 3.24 5.88 -4.00
C HIS A 59 2.95 7.16 -3.20
N GLU A 60 3.36 8.31 -3.71
CA GLU A 60 3.38 9.58 -2.98
C GLU A 60 2.17 10.50 -3.19
N HIS A 61 1.03 10.04 -3.71
CA HIS A 61 -0.17 10.86 -3.78
C HIS A 61 -0.73 11.17 -2.38
N GLY A 62 -1.32 12.36 -2.23
CA GLY A 62 -1.75 12.87 -0.92
C GLY A 62 -2.77 11.97 -0.22
N ASP A 63 -3.66 11.33 -0.95
CA ASP A 63 -4.63 10.39 -0.39
C ASP A 63 -4.04 9.03 0.03
N HIS A 64 -2.74 8.80 -0.22
CA HIS A 64 -1.98 7.66 0.27
C HIS A 64 -1.04 8.00 1.44
N ILE A 65 -0.58 9.25 1.54
CA ILE A 65 0.47 9.62 2.50
C ILE A 65 0.12 10.77 3.45
N LYS A 66 -1.02 11.45 3.32
CA LYS A 66 -1.33 12.67 4.10
C LYS A 66 -1.38 12.47 5.61
N GLY A 67 -1.60 11.24 6.09
CA GLY A 67 -1.60 10.91 7.51
C GLY A 67 -0.23 10.51 8.05
N LEU A 68 0.74 10.25 7.17
CA LEU A 68 2.01 9.59 7.47
C LEU A 68 2.86 10.35 8.48
N ASP A 69 3.05 11.67 8.31
CA ASP A 69 3.84 12.48 9.24
C ASP A 69 3.30 12.42 10.68
N VAL A 70 1.96 12.53 10.82
CA VAL A 70 1.33 12.45 12.15
C VAL A 70 1.38 11.02 12.70
N TRP A 71 1.25 10.01 11.86
CA TRP A 71 1.38 8.61 12.27
C TRP A 71 2.77 8.34 12.82
N CYS A 72 3.82 8.67 12.09
CA CYS A 72 5.22 8.42 12.43
C CYS A 72 5.69 9.18 13.67
N LYS A 73 5.03 10.27 14.07
CA LYS A 73 5.28 10.95 15.36
C LYS A 73 4.93 10.10 16.59
N HIS A 74 4.07 9.10 16.43
CA HIS A 74 3.56 8.25 17.50
C HIS A 74 3.86 6.76 17.28
N TRP A 75 4.44 6.42 16.15
CA TRP A 75 4.79 5.05 15.78
C TRP A 75 6.21 5.06 15.19
N HIS A 76 7.05 4.13 15.61
CA HIS A 76 8.48 4.13 15.30
C HIS A 76 8.96 2.81 14.69
N GLY A 77 8.07 2.07 14.06
CA GLY A 77 8.44 0.87 13.31
C GLY A 77 9.08 1.19 11.95
N PRO A 78 9.56 0.17 11.24
CA PRO A 78 10.18 0.32 9.93
C PRO A 78 9.16 0.78 8.88
N LEU A 79 9.53 1.82 8.13
CA LEU A 79 8.79 2.41 7.03
C LEU A 79 9.51 2.10 5.72
N PHE A 80 8.83 1.43 4.80
CA PHE A 80 9.36 1.05 3.49
C PHE A 80 8.68 1.82 2.36
N ALA A 81 9.46 2.32 1.43
CA ALA A 81 8.97 2.92 0.19
C ALA A 81 9.94 2.64 -0.97
N SER A 82 9.45 2.65 -2.19
CA SER A 82 10.34 2.63 -3.36
C SER A 82 11.20 3.88 -3.39
N ARG A 83 12.39 3.75 -3.98
CA ARG A 83 13.41 4.82 -4.06
C ARG A 83 12.78 6.14 -4.51
N ASP A 84 13.16 7.22 -3.86
CA ASP A 84 12.73 8.60 -4.12
C ASP A 84 11.25 8.92 -3.86
N THR A 85 10.40 7.93 -3.55
CA THR A 85 8.95 8.13 -3.35
C THR A 85 8.64 9.14 -2.24
N LEU A 86 9.27 9.05 -1.08
CA LEU A 86 9.01 9.97 0.03
C LEU A 86 9.99 11.15 0.08
N SER A 87 11.21 11.00 -0.45
CA SER A 87 12.20 12.08 -0.48
C SER A 87 11.78 13.25 -1.38
N CYS A 88 10.95 13.01 -2.39
CA CYS A 88 10.37 14.05 -3.23
C CYS A 88 9.34 14.94 -2.50
N LYS A 89 8.87 14.55 -1.32
CA LYS A 89 7.94 15.32 -0.48
C LYS A 89 8.69 16.00 0.66
N GLU A 90 8.87 17.30 0.56
CA GLU A 90 9.64 18.10 1.52
C GLU A 90 9.23 17.85 2.99
N ASN A 91 7.93 17.73 3.24
CA ASN A 91 7.38 17.48 4.58
C ASN A 91 7.56 16.04 5.08
N LEU A 92 8.00 15.09 4.25
CA LEU A 92 8.22 13.68 4.60
C LEU A 92 9.70 13.26 4.43
N ALA A 93 10.54 14.07 3.79
CA ALA A 93 11.94 13.75 3.53
C ALA A 93 12.78 13.52 4.81
N HIS A 94 12.26 13.93 5.98
CA HIS A 94 12.90 13.70 7.28
C HIS A 94 12.61 12.33 7.89
N LEU A 95 11.66 11.56 7.34
CA LEU A 95 11.30 10.25 7.88
C LEU A 95 12.40 9.22 7.57
N PRO A 96 12.71 8.33 8.52
CA PRO A 96 13.67 7.25 8.31
C PRO A 96 13.04 6.14 7.44
N VAL A 97 13.22 6.24 6.13
CA VAL A 97 12.66 5.32 5.15
C VAL A 97 13.70 4.26 4.78
N GLU A 98 13.30 2.99 4.80
CA GLU A 98 14.03 1.89 4.17
C GLU A 98 13.63 1.82 2.69
N GLU A 99 14.52 2.28 1.82
CA GLU A 99 14.25 2.33 0.38
C GLU A 99 14.53 0.99 -0.29
N PHE A 100 13.71 0.66 -1.29
CA PHE A 100 13.87 -0.52 -2.14
C PHE A 100 13.63 -0.17 -3.62
N ASP A 101 14.04 -1.05 -4.52
CA ASP A 101 13.75 -0.93 -5.95
C ASP A 101 12.56 -1.82 -6.34
N PRO A 102 11.67 -1.38 -7.27
CA PRO A 102 10.55 -2.19 -7.74
C PRO A 102 11.02 -3.53 -8.34
N GLY A 103 10.55 -4.64 -7.77
CA GLY A 103 10.96 -6.00 -8.10
C GLY A 103 11.69 -6.70 -6.96
N ASP A 104 12.10 -5.96 -5.93
CA ASP A 104 12.70 -6.54 -4.73
C ASP A 104 11.69 -7.37 -3.93
N THR A 105 12.20 -8.31 -3.15
CA THR A 105 11.43 -9.07 -2.15
C THR A 105 11.96 -8.75 -0.77
N LEU A 106 11.09 -8.21 0.07
CA LEU A 106 11.41 -7.71 1.41
C LEU A 106 10.91 -8.69 2.48
N PRO A 107 11.77 -9.11 3.42
CA PRO A 107 11.34 -9.90 4.58
C PRO A 107 10.77 -8.96 5.64
N ILE A 108 9.45 -8.82 5.71
CA ILE A 108 8.77 -7.90 6.61
C ILE A 108 7.80 -8.69 7.51
N ALA A 109 7.92 -8.54 8.83
CA ALA A 109 7.01 -9.12 9.83
C ALA A 109 6.68 -10.61 9.61
N GLY A 110 7.71 -11.41 9.22
CA GLY A 110 7.55 -12.84 8.95
C GLY A 110 6.86 -13.16 7.63
N ILE A 111 6.69 -12.18 6.75
CA ILE A 111 6.10 -12.29 5.41
C ILE A 111 7.16 -11.94 4.36
N HIS A 112 7.13 -12.62 3.23
CA HIS A 112 7.88 -12.23 2.04
C HIS A 112 7.02 -11.29 1.20
N VAL A 113 7.36 -10.00 1.22
CA VAL A 113 6.65 -8.96 0.46
C VAL A 113 7.37 -8.74 -0.87
N GLN A 114 6.81 -9.26 -1.94
CA GLN A 114 7.31 -9.07 -3.30
C GLN A 114 6.72 -7.79 -3.87
N THR A 115 7.56 -6.91 -4.39
CA THR A 115 7.19 -5.64 -5.00
C THR A 115 7.17 -5.75 -6.53
N TYR A 116 6.40 -4.90 -7.18
CA TYR A 116 6.40 -4.77 -8.64
C TYR A 116 5.95 -3.36 -9.05
N SER A 117 6.44 -2.87 -10.19
CA SER A 117 6.04 -1.57 -10.72
C SER A 117 4.60 -1.58 -11.19
N THR A 118 3.87 -0.51 -10.89
CA THR A 118 2.55 -0.20 -11.45
C THR A 118 2.66 0.93 -12.48
N SER A 119 1.60 1.14 -13.27
CA SER A 119 1.50 2.23 -14.25
C SER A 119 0.69 3.37 -13.64
N HIS A 120 1.40 4.40 -13.16
CA HIS A 120 0.79 5.57 -12.53
C HIS A 120 1.67 6.80 -12.73
N ASP A 121 1.13 8.01 -12.59
CA ASP A 121 1.77 9.30 -12.89
C ASP A 121 2.61 9.86 -11.73
N VAL A 122 3.41 9.01 -11.09
CA VAL A 122 4.21 9.30 -9.89
C VAL A 122 5.61 8.68 -9.98
N ILE A 123 6.46 8.94 -8.98
CA ILE A 123 7.81 8.39 -8.92
C ILE A 123 7.77 6.96 -8.40
N ASN A 124 8.28 6.00 -9.19
CA ASN A 124 8.45 4.59 -8.81
C ASN A 124 7.24 3.93 -8.10
N PRO A 125 6.01 4.01 -8.64
CA PRO A 125 4.83 3.42 -8.02
C PRO A 125 4.94 1.90 -7.99
N VAL A 126 4.46 1.29 -6.88
CA VAL A 126 4.57 -0.14 -6.67
C VAL A 126 3.26 -0.76 -6.19
N GLY A 127 3.04 -2.00 -6.63
CA GLY A 127 2.10 -2.91 -6.01
C GLY A 127 2.84 -3.99 -5.20
N TYR A 128 2.10 -4.76 -4.43
CA TYR A 128 2.64 -5.73 -3.48
C TYR A 128 2.01 -7.10 -3.64
N ARG A 129 2.82 -8.15 -3.45
CA ARG A 129 2.35 -9.48 -3.14
C ARG A 129 2.93 -9.92 -1.81
N PHE A 130 2.06 -10.21 -0.85
CA PHE A 130 2.39 -10.70 0.48
C PHE A 130 2.32 -12.23 0.46
N ASN A 131 3.41 -12.90 0.81
CA ASN A 131 3.50 -14.36 0.80
C ASN A 131 3.88 -14.87 2.20
N ALA A 132 3.09 -15.76 2.76
CA ALA A 132 3.37 -16.46 4.01
C ALA A 132 3.02 -17.94 3.85
N LEU A 133 4.05 -18.81 3.89
CA LEU A 133 3.90 -20.25 3.68
C LEU A 133 3.17 -20.56 2.36
N ASP A 134 1.95 -21.09 2.44
CA ASP A 134 1.08 -21.49 1.35
C ASP A 134 -0.07 -20.50 1.08
N ASP A 135 0.01 -19.29 1.65
CA ASP A 135 -1.00 -18.24 1.51
C ASP A 135 -0.42 -16.97 0.86
N SER A 136 -1.23 -16.28 0.07
CA SER A 136 -0.80 -15.03 -0.56
C SER A 136 -1.94 -14.05 -0.79
N ILE A 137 -1.59 -12.76 -0.64
CA ILE A 137 -2.47 -11.61 -0.92
C ILE A 137 -1.78 -10.73 -1.95
N GLY A 138 -2.45 -10.42 -3.05
CA GLY A 138 -2.03 -9.41 -4.02
C GLY A 138 -2.71 -8.07 -3.74
N PHE A 139 -1.96 -6.97 -3.93
CA PHE A 139 -2.46 -5.61 -3.75
C PHE A 139 -2.01 -4.74 -4.93
N ALA A 140 -2.97 -4.25 -5.71
CA ALA A 140 -2.77 -3.42 -6.89
C ALA A 140 -3.83 -2.33 -6.95
N THR A 141 -3.48 -1.14 -6.47
CA THR A 141 -4.31 0.06 -6.54
C THR A 141 -3.60 1.12 -7.36
N ASP A 142 -4.33 2.08 -7.87
CA ASP A 142 -3.81 3.20 -8.65
C ASP A 142 -2.88 2.72 -9.78
N THR A 143 -3.44 1.85 -10.63
CA THR A 143 -2.73 1.33 -11.81
C THR A 143 -3.60 1.44 -13.04
N GLY A 144 -3.16 2.23 -14.03
CA GLY A 144 -3.87 2.36 -15.30
C GLY A 144 -3.85 1.06 -16.11
N GLU A 145 -2.74 0.33 -16.06
CA GLU A 145 -2.56 -0.95 -16.79
C GLU A 145 -1.69 -1.90 -15.96
N LEU A 146 -2.10 -3.16 -15.90
CA LEU A 146 -1.28 -4.22 -15.33
C LEU A 146 -0.35 -4.81 -16.40
N SER A 147 0.96 -4.66 -16.21
CA SER A 147 1.96 -5.30 -17.07
C SER A 147 1.88 -6.83 -16.97
N SER A 148 2.35 -7.53 -18.01
CA SER A 148 2.43 -9.01 -17.99
C SER A 148 3.26 -9.54 -16.80
N LYS A 149 4.27 -8.77 -16.35
CA LYS A 149 5.06 -9.10 -15.15
C LYS A 149 4.21 -8.99 -13.89
N ALA A 150 3.44 -7.90 -13.74
CA ALA A 150 2.52 -7.71 -12.60
C ALA A 150 1.45 -8.80 -12.56
N ILE A 151 0.84 -9.12 -13.70
CA ILE A 151 -0.13 -10.23 -13.83
C ILE A 151 0.49 -11.55 -13.39
N GLY A 152 1.73 -11.84 -13.82
CA GLY A 152 2.46 -13.05 -13.43
C GLY A 152 2.72 -13.13 -11.92
N ILE A 153 3.03 -11.99 -11.30
CA ILE A 153 3.26 -11.89 -9.84
C ILE A 153 1.94 -12.09 -9.08
N LEU A 154 0.86 -11.48 -9.54
CA LEU A 154 -0.45 -11.53 -8.86
C LEU A 154 -1.23 -12.83 -9.11
N LYS A 155 -0.78 -13.62 -10.08
CA LYS A 155 -1.41 -14.90 -10.40
C LYS A 155 -1.43 -15.82 -9.19
N ASP A 156 -2.54 -16.54 -9.04
CA ASP A 156 -2.77 -17.54 -7.98
C ASP A 156 -2.73 -16.97 -6.54
N CYS A 157 -2.83 -15.64 -6.35
CA CYS A 157 -3.10 -15.09 -5.03
C CYS A 157 -4.48 -15.55 -4.54
N ARG A 158 -4.56 -15.99 -3.28
CA ARG A 158 -5.85 -16.37 -2.68
C ARG A 158 -6.78 -15.18 -2.53
N VAL A 159 -6.24 -14.00 -2.22
CA VAL A 159 -6.97 -12.74 -2.16
C VAL A 159 -6.28 -11.75 -3.08
N LEU A 160 -7.07 -10.98 -3.83
CA LEU A 160 -6.58 -9.93 -4.69
C LEU A 160 -7.40 -8.65 -4.42
N ALA A 161 -6.74 -7.63 -3.90
CA ALA A 161 -7.24 -6.27 -3.89
C ALA A 161 -6.80 -5.60 -5.19
N LEU A 162 -7.75 -5.40 -6.08
CA LEU A 162 -7.51 -4.78 -7.38
C LEU A 162 -8.43 -3.57 -7.54
N GLU A 163 -7.86 -2.46 -7.97
CA GLU A 163 -8.63 -1.31 -8.36
C GLU A 163 -9.52 -1.63 -9.57
N SER A 164 -10.75 -1.15 -9.55
CA SER A 164 -11.72 -1.34 -10.62
C SER A 164 -12.68 -0.15 -10.67
N ASN A 165 -12.12 1.06 -10.73
CA ASN A 165 -12.88 2.31 -10.57
C ASN A 165 -12.99 3.14 -11.85
N HIS A 166 -12.54 2.65 -13.02
CA HIS A 166 -12.67 3.38 -14.26
C HIS A 166 -13.63 2.66 -15.25
N ASP A 167 -14.49 3.46 -15.86
CA ASP A 167 -15.26 3.10 -17.03
C ASP A 167 -14.57 3.67 -18.27
N VAL A 168 -14.28 2.84 -19.26
CA VAL A 168 -13.54 3.23 -20.48
C VAL A 168 -14.29 4.34 -21.25
N THR A 169 -15.62 4.34 -21.23
CA THR A 169 -16.43 5.38 -21.88
C THR A 169 -16.34 6.70 -21.12
N MET A 170 -16.48 6.65 -19.79
CA MET A 170 -16.32 7.84 -18.93
C MET A 170 -14.91 8.42 -19.01
N LEU A 171 -13.88 7.56 -19.13
CA LEU A 171 -12.49 8.02 -19.29
C LEU A 171 -12.29 8.76 -20.62
N ARG A 172 -12.92 8.28 -21.72
CA ARG A 172 -12.81 8.89 -23.05
C ARG A 172 -13.65 10.14 -23.22
N GLU A 173 -14.80 10.21 -22.59
CA GLU A 173 -15.81 11.27 -22.75
C GLU A 173 -15.83 12.26 -21.56
N GLY A 174 -15.20 11.92 -20.44
CA GLY A 174 -15.14 12.72 -19.22
C GLY A 174 -14.15 13.88 -19.30
N ALA A 175 -14.15 14.70 -18.27
CA ALA A 175 -13.26 15.87 -18.13
C ALA A 175 -11.82 15.52 -17.73
N TYR A 176 -11.45 14.25 -17.73
CA TYR A 176 -10.10 13.81 -17.36
C TYR A 176 -9.08 14.13 -18.47
N PRO A 177 -7.85 14.51 -18.10
CA PRO A 177 -6.77 14.67 -19.07
C PRO A 177 -6.51 13.39 -19.84
N ARG A 178 -6.28 13.48 -21.16
CA ARG A 178 -6.10 12.30 -22.04
C ARG A 178 -4.82 11.49 -21.82
N PHE A 179 -4.00 11.87 -20.85
CA PHE A 179 -2.76 11.17 -20.49
C PHE A 179 -2.86 10.35 -19.19
N LEU A 180 -4.05 10.22 -18.64
CA LEU A 180 -4.35 9.31 -17.54
C LEU A 180 -4.74 7.93 -18.04
#